data_8a8d899599ce00bdf67a94280ac3e917
#
_entry.id   8a8d899599ce00bdf67a94280ac3e917
#
_cell.length_a   1.000
_cell.length_b   1.000
_cell.length_c   1.000
_cell.angle_alpha   90.00
_cell.angle_beta   90.00
_cell.angle_gamma   90.00
#
_symmetry.space_group_name_H-M   'P 1'
#
loop_
_entity.id
_entity.type
_entity.pdbx_description
1 polymer ?
#
loop_
_entity_poly.entity_id
_entity_poly.type
_entity_poly.pdbx_seq_one_letter_code
_entity_poly.pdbx_strand_id
1 'polypeptide(L)'
;KYFNALLPYAHEYGVKLACENMWCGDKKKGVRIGSACSNPYEHAYYVDSIADDMIVACLDVGHSSIAGREAQDCIRVLGKRLGALHIHDNDYLDDMHTLPGLSEMNWEEITRALADIGYEGDFTLETDHFFDSLCTVEETECGLKLAALIGRKMINKIESCKV
;
A
#
# COMPACT_ATOMS: atom_id res chain seq x y z
N LYS A 1 -6.32 7.39 20.51
CA LYS A 1 -5.47 8.00 21.56
C LYS A 1 -4.07 8.34 21.04
N TYR A 2 -3.38 7.39 20.35
CA TYR A 2 -2.04 7.61 19.80
C TYR A 2 -2.04 8.73 18.74
N PHE A 3 -2.85 8.58 17.68
CA PHE A 3 -2.93 9.58 16.61
C PHE A 3 -3.35 10.96 17.14
N ASN A 4 -4.33 11.02 18.05
CA ASN A 4 -4.76 12.30 18.63
C ASN A 4 -3.64 13.06 19.37
N ALA A 5 -2.65 12.35 19.92
CA ALA A 5 -1.49 12.98 20.55
C ALA A 5 -0.48 13.54 19.51
N LEU A 6 -0.51 13.06 18.28
CA LEU A 6 0.36 13.50 17.19
C LEU A 6 -0.26 14.64 16.35
N LEU A 7 -1.58 14.79 16.37
CA LEU A 7 -2.28 15.80 15.56
C LEU A 7 -1.73 17.23 15.71
N PRO A 8 -1.43 17.73 16.92
CA PRO A 8 -0.85 19.08 17.04
C PRO A 8 0.43 19.27 16.23
N TYR A 9 1.29 18.25 16.22
CA TYR A 9 2.54 18.26 15.44
C TYR A 9 2.26 18.11 13.94
N ALA A 10 1.31 17.27 13.57
CA ALA A 10 0.89 17.11 12.18
C ALA A 10 0.45 18.45 11.58
N HIS A 11 -0.38 19.21 12.30
CA HIS A 11 -0.80 20.56 11.91
C HIS A 11 0.36 21.56 11.91
N GLU A 12 1.21 21.55 12.94
CA GLU A 12 2.35 22.46 13.05
C GLU A 12 3.32 22.32 11.87
N TYR A 13 3.60 21.08 11.49
CA TYR A 13 4.59 20.79 10.42
C TYR A 13 3.96 20.52 9.04
N GLY A 14 2.65 20.52 8.92
CA GLY A 14 1.94 20.25 7.67
C GLY A 14 2.16 18.82 7.15
N VAL A 15 2.32 17.84 8.05
CA VAL A 15 2.60 16.43 7.72
C VAL A 15 1.41 15.55 8.07
N LYS A 16 0.89 14.80 7.11
CA LYS A 16 -0.19 13.85 7.35
C LYS A 16 0.29 12.63 8.14
N LEU A 17 -0.58 12.12 8.98
CA LEU A 17 -0.40 10.87 9.72
C LEU A 17 -1.14 9.77 8.96
N ALA A 18 -0.42 8.80 8.43
CA ALA A 18 -0.99 7.70 7.68
C ALA A 18 -1.14 6.45 8.58
N CYS A 19 -2.36 5.92 8.64
CA CYS A 19 -2.65 4.69 9.36
C CYS A 19 -2.57 3.52 8.39
N GLU A 20 -1.70 2.56 8.64
CA GLU A 20 -1.43 1.43 7.75
C GLU A 20 -2.19 0.18 8.15
N ASN A 21 -2.62 -0.61 7.15
CA ASN A 21 -3.18 -1.93 7.34
C ASN A 21 -2.07 -2.97 7.55
N MET A 22 -2.26 -3.84 8.54
CA MET A 22 -1.25 -4.81 8.97
C MET A 22 -1.78 -6.24 8.89
N TRP A 23 -0.87 -7.19 8.79
CA TRP A 23 -1.12 -8.61 8.98
C TRP A 23 -0.32 -9.15 10.17
N CYS A 24 -0.65 -10.35 10.64
CA CYS A 24 0.16 -11.08 11.61
C CYS A 24 0.15 -12.57 11.32
N GLY A 25 1.20 -13.26 11.76
CA GLY A 25 1.34 -14.70 11.61
C GLY A 25 1.07 -15.44 12.92
N ASP A 26 0.24 -16.50 12.86
CA ASP A 26 0.20 -17.52 13.91
C ASP A 26 1.18 -18.64 13.54
N LYS A 27 2.41 -18.53 14.02
CA LYS A 27 3.48 -19.49 13.73
C LYS A 27 3.13 -20.93 14.16
N LYS A 28 2.26 -21.10 15.16
CA LYS A 28 1.85 -22.45 15.65
C LYS A 28 0.88 -23.10 14.69
N LYS A 29 0.01 -22.32 14.07
CA LYS A 29 -0.98 -22.81 13.11
C LYS A 29 -0.49 -22.75 11.66
N GLY A 30 0.64 -22.11 11.40
CA GLY A 30 1.14 -21.91 10.04
C GLY A 30 0.21 -21.04 9.17
N VAL A 31 -0.52 -20.12 9.80
CA VAL A 31 -1.48 -19.25 9.09
C VAL A 31 -1.11 -17.79 9.23
N ARG A 32 -1.45 -17.01 8.22
CA ARG A 32 -1.45 -15.57 8.24
C ARG A 32 -2.86 -15.06 8.42
N ILE A 33 -3.02 -14.03 9.22
CA ILE A 33 -4.32 -13.44 9.53
C ILE A 33 -4.22 -11.92 9.45
N GLY A 34 -5.34 -11.28 9.17
CA GLY A 34 -5.43 -9.83 9.25
C GLY A 34 -5.21 -9.34 10.69
N SER A 35 -4.53 -8.22 10.81
CA SER A 35 -4.30 -7.49 12.06
C SER A 35 -4.95 -6.11 12.00
N ALA A 36 -4.37 -5.10 12.64
CA ALA A 36 -4.94 -3.75 12.67
C ALA A 36 -5.19 -3.23 11.25
N CYS A 37 -6.36 -2.65 11.02
CA CYS A 37 -6.77 -2.04 9.75
C CYS A 37 -6.77 -2.99 8.54
N SER A 38 -6.62 -4.31 8.73
CA SER A 38 -6.67 -5.28 7.62
C SER A 38 -8.06 -5.40 7.00
N ASN A 39 -9.11 -5.11 7.76
CA ASN A 39 -10.46 -4.97 7.24
C ASN A 39 -10.65 -3.54 6.73
N PRO A 40 -10.91 -3.31 5.42
CA PRO A 40 -10.97 -1.96 4.87
C PRO A 40 -12.11 -1.12 5.44
N TYR A 41 -13.20 -1.72 5.89
CA TYR A 41 -14.30 -1.01 6.57
C TYR A 41 -13.91 -0.57 7.99
N GLU A 42 -13.16 -1.40 8.72
CA GLU A 42 -12.58 -1.03 10.00
C GLU A 42 -11.55 0.09 9.83
N HIS A 43 -10.71 -0.02 8.83
CA HIS A 43 -9.71 0.99 8.48
C HIS A 43 -10.37 2.35 8.18
N ALA A 44 -11.37 2.36 7.32
CA ALA A 44 -12.16 3.55 7.02
C ALA A 44 -12.80 4.13 8.29
N TYR A 45 -13.38 3.28 9.14
CA TYR A 45 -13.98 3.70 10.42
C TYR A 45 -12.96 4.36 11.36
N TYR A 46 -11.74 3.82 11.46
CA TYR A 46 -10.70 4.43 12.30
C TYR A 46 -10.26 5.79 11.80
N VAL A 47 -10.07 5.95 10.50
CA VAL A 47 -9.74 7.26 9.89
C VAL A 47 -10.86 8.25 10.17
N ASP A 48 -12.11 7.88 9.88
CA ASP A 48 -13.30 8.76 10.08
C ASP A 48 -13.53 9.12 11.56
N SER A 49 -13.25 8.20 12.48
CA SER A 49 -13.49 8.43 13.92
C SER A 49 -12.56 9.46 14.55
N ILE A 50 -11.42 9.75 13.92
CA ILE A 50 -10.52 10.81 14.37
C ILE A 50 -11.02 12.19 13.90
N ALA A 51 -11.75 12.24 12.79
CA ALA A 51 -12.39 13.43 12.24
C ALA A 51 -11.44 14.63 12.05
N ASP A 52 -10.25 14.37 11.51
CA ASP A 52 -9.21 15.36 11.25
C ASP A 52 -8.57 15.11 9.87
N ASP A 53 -8.38 16.16 9.08
CA ASP A 53 -7.85 16.08 7.72
C ASP A 53 -6.35 15.72 7.63
N MET A 54 -5.65 15.77 8.77
CA MET A 54 -4.27 15.31 8.88
C MET A 54 -4.15 13.78 9.03
N ILE A 55 -5.27 13.05 9.20
CA ILE A 55 -5.29 11.59 9.25
C ILE A 55 -5.74 11.03 7.91
N VAL A 56 -4.97 10.08 7.37
CA VAL A 56 -5.27 9.35 6.12
C VAL A 56 -5.06 7.86 6.31
N ALA A 57 -5.63 7.06 5.42
CA ALA A 57 -5.27 5.65 5.30
C ALA A 57 -3.97 5.52 4.48
N CYS A 58 -3.06 4.68 4.94
CA CYS A 58 -2.02 4.07 4.12
C CYS A 58 -2.46 2.65 3.79
N LEU A 59 -2.55 2.31 2.51
CA LEU A 59 -2.81 0.95 2.11
C LEU A 59 -1.53 0.29 1.61
N ASP A 60 -1.08 -0.70 2.36
CA ASP A 60 -0.16 -1.70 1.86
C ASP A 60 -0.95 -2.76 1.09
N VAL A 61 -0.69 -2.83 -0.22
CA VAL A 61 -1.45 -3.72 -1.12
C VAL A 61 -1.08 -5.18 -0.90
N GLY A 62 0.17 -5.46 -0.54
CA GLY A 62 0.63 -6.81 -0.24
C GLY A 62 0.09 -7.33 1.09
N HIS A 63 0.06 -6.50 2.13
CA HIS A 63 -0.58 -6.86 3.41
C HIS A 63 -2.05 -7.19 3.24
N SER A 64 -2.76 -6.51 2.32
CA SER A 64 -4.15 -6.82 2.01
C SER A 64 -4.30 -8.24 1.48
N SER A 65 -3.45 -8.62 0.51
CA SER A 65 -3.50 -9.94 -0.13
C SER A 65 -3.18 -11.07 0.86
N ILE A 66 -2.16 -10.90 1.70
CA ILE A 66 -1.77 -11.86 2.76
C ILE A 66 -2.88 -12.02 3.81
N ALA A 67 -3.62 -10.94 4.10
CA ALA A 67 -4.79 -10.97 4.97
C ALA A 67 -6.04 -11.59 4.30
N GLY A 68 -5.91 -12.15 3.09
CA GLY A 68 -6.98 -12.78 2.32
C GLY A 68 -7.99 -11.80 1.73
N ARG A 69 -7.52 -10.62 1.33
CA ARG A 69 -8.36 -9.57 0.73
C ARG A 69 -7.77 -9.11 -0.58
N GLU A 70 -8.64 -8.81 -1.53
CA GLU A 70 -8.24 -8.20 -2.79
C GLU A 70 -7.91 -6.72 -2.58
N ALA A 71 -6.71 -6.30 -2.98
CA ALA A 71 -6.23 -4.93 -2.78
C ALA A 71 -7.13 -3.90 -3.49
N GLN A 72 -7.62 -4.20 -4.70
CA GLN A 72 -8.54 -3.34 -5.44
C GLN A 72 -9.86 -3.08 -4.70
N ASP A 73 -10.36 -4.05 -3.94
CA ASP A 73 -11.58 -3.87 -3.14
C ASP A 73 -11.31 -2.99 -1.93
N CYS A 74 -10.14 -3.16 -1.29
CA CYS A 74 -9.70 -2.31 -0.20
C CYS A 74 -9.57 -0.85 -0.66
N ILE A 75 -8.96 -0.61 -1.84
CA ILE A 75 -8.82 0.72 -2.46
C ILE A 75 -10.19 1.37 -2.63
N ARG A 76 -11.15 0.67 -3.23
CA ARG A 76 -12.51 1.20 -3.47
C ARG A 76 -13.25 1.53 -2.18
N VAL A 77 -13.11 0.71 -1.13
CA VAL A 77 -13.73 0.96 0.19
C VAL A 77 -13.12 2.17 0.88
N LEU A 78 -11.79 2.32 0.84
CA LEU A 78 -11.10 3.47 1.43
C LEU A 78 -11.43 4.77 0.69
N GLY A 79 -11.50 4.72 -0.64
CA GLY A 79 -11.87 5.89 -1.45
C GLY A 79 -11.00 7.11 -1.13
N LYS A 80 -11.61 8.24 -0.88
CA LYS A 80 -10.92 9.52 -0.57
C LYS A 80 -10.10 9.54 0.73
N ARG A 81 -10.26 8.53 1.59
CA ARG A 81 -9.46 8.39 2.83
C ARG A 81 -8.04 7.89 2.54
N LEU A 82 -7.86 7.25 1.35
CA LEU A 82 -6.57 6.75 0.93
C LEU A 82 -5.64 7.91 0.58
N GLY A 83 -4.62 8.12 1.38
CA GLY A 83 -3.66 9.22 1.20
C GLY A 83 -2.21 8.76 1.05
N ALA A 84 -1.93 7.47 1.28
CA ALA A 84 -0.61 6.88 1.09
C ALA A 84 -0.75 5.42 0.62
N LEU A 85 0.28 4.94 -0.07
CA LEU A 85 0.38 3.57 -0.57
C LEU A 85 1.76 3.00 -0.26
N HIS A 86 1.78 1.72 0.13
CA HIS A 86 2.93 0.85 0.03
C HIS A 86 2.67 -0.17 -1.06
N ILE A 87 3.51 -0.17 -2.07
CA ILE A 87 3.32 -0.93 -3.31
C ILE A 87 4.41 -1.96 -3.45
N HIS A 88 4.03 -3.22 -3.35
CA HIS A 88 4.86 -4.37 -3.69
C HIS A 88 4.00 -5.52 -4.21
N ASP A 89 4.62 -6.51 -4.84
CA ASP A 89 3.95 -7.71 -5.31
C ASP A 89 4.25 -8.91 -4.40
N ASN A 90 3.34 -9.88 -4.36
CA ASN A 90 3.51 -11.13 -3.64
C ASN A 90 2.66 -12.26 -4.25
N ASP A 91 2.79 -13.46 -3.70
CA ASP A 91 2.12 -14.69 -4.12
C ASP A 91 0.87 -15.02 -3.28
N TYR A 92 0.31 -14.06 -2.55
CA TYR A 92 -0.79 -14.23 -1.57
C TYR A 92 -0.43 -15.08 -0.35
N LEU A 93 0.81 -15.55 -0.26
CA LEU A 93 1.28 -16.40 0.82
C LEU A 93 2.37 -15.73 1.67
N ASP A 94 3.33 -15.10 1.02
CA ASP A 94 4.48 -14.49 1.67
C ASP A 94 4.57 -12.98 1.40
N ASP A 95 5.09 -12.27 2.40
CA ASP A 95 5.35 -10.83 2.33
C ASP A 95 6.63 -10.58 1.52
N MET A 96 6.50 -10.72 0.21
CA MET A 96 7.66 -10.84 -0.69
C MET A 96 8.35 -9.53 -1.01
N HIS A 97 7.68 -8.40 -0.85
CA HIS A 97 8.21 -7.07 -1.17
C HIS A 97 8.96 -7.02 -2.51
N THR A 98 8.41 -7.68 -3.55
CA THR A 98 8.98 -7.66 -4.90
C THR A 98 8.33 -6.60 -5.78
N LEU A 99 8.89 -6.36 -6.98
CA LEU A 99 8.38 -5.34 -7.90
C LEU A 99 7.02 -5.74 -8.49
N PRO A 100 6.11 -4.77 -8.70
CA PRO A 100 4.80 -5.00 -9.33
C PRO A 100 4.90 -5.74 -10.68
N GLY A 101 4.15 -6.83 -10.80
CA GLY A 101 4.13 -7.68 -12.00
C GLY A 101 5.21 -8.76 -12.04
N LEU A 102 5.95 -8.96 -10.95
CA LEU A 102 6.89 -10.09 -10.82
C LEU A 102 6.31 -11.26 -10.01
N SER A 103 5.10 -11.14 -9.49
CA SER A 103 4.39 -12.19 -8.76
C SER A 103 2.91 -12.25 -9.17
N GLU A 104 2.00 -12.55 -8.26
CA GLU A 104 0.65 -13.05 -8.58
C GLU A 104 -0.46 -12.00 -8.47
N MET A 105 -0.17 -10.80 -7.93
CA MET A 105 -1.22 -9.80 -7.67
C MET A 105 -1.82 -9.23 -8.96
N ASN A 106 -3.13 -8.92 -8.93
CA ASN A 106 -3.87 -8.42 -10.10
C ASN A 106 -3.67 -6.91 -10.32
N TRP A 107 -2.53 -6.55 -10.91
CA TRP A 107 -2.16 -5.15 -11.20
C TRP A 107 -3.10 -4.44 -12.17
N GLU A 108 -3.85 -5.19 -13.00
CA GLU A 108 -4.90 -4.60 -13.87
C GLU A 108 -6.01 -3.99 -13.01
N GLU A 109 -6.54 -4.76 -12.07
CA GLU A 109 -7.63 -4.32 -11.21
C GLU A 109 -7.16 -3.31 -10.14
N ILE A 110 -5.94 -3.46 -9.60
CA ILE A 110 -5.36 -2.51 -8.65
C ILE A 110 -5.21 -1.12 -9.28
N THR A 111 -4.62 -1.03 -10.47
CA THR A 111 -4.45 0.26 -11.16
C THR A 111 -5.80 0.87 -11.56
N ARG A 112 -6.77 0.04 -11.97
CA ARG A 112 -8.14 0.50 -12.25
C ARG A 112 -8.81 1.05 -11.00
N ALA A 113 -8.72 0.35 -9.87
CA ALA A 113 -9.31 0.81 -8.60
C ALA A 113 -8.73 2.16 -8.14
N LEU A 114 -7.41 2.38 -8.32
CA LEU A 114 -6.79 3.67 -8.04
C LEU A 114 -7.32 4.78 -8.96
N ALA A 115 -7.55 4.47 -10.24
CA ALA A 115 -8.18 5.41 -11.16
C ALA A 115 -9.65 5.69 -10.77
N ASP A 116 -10.42 4.64 -10.42
CA ASP A 116 -11.85 4.75 -10.04
C ASP A 116 -12.04 5.72 -8.86
N ILE A 117 -11.14 5.72 -7.88
CA ILE A 117 -11.21 6.63 -6.73
C ILE A 117 -10.57 8.00 -6.97
N GLY A 118 -9.93 8.20 -8.14
CA GLY A 118 -9.19 9.42 -8.46
C GLY A 118 -7.98 9.65 -7.56
N TYR A 119 -7.21 8.60 -7.29
CA TYR A 119 -6.02 8.71 -6.42
C TYR A 119 -4.97 9.65 -7.03
N GLU A 120 -4.49 10.60 -6.22
CA GLU A 120 -3.50 11.62 -6.60
C GLU A 120 -2.25 11.64 -5.70
N GLY A 121 -2.18 10.69 -4.73
CA GLY A 121 -1.02 10.56 -3.85
C GLY A 121 0.17 9.87 -4.50
N ASP A 122 1.24 9.70 -3.74
CA ASP A 122 2.45 9.05 -4.20
C ASP A 122 2.25 7.54 -4.43
N PHE A 123 2.84 7.02 -5.50
CA PHE A 123 2.92 5.59 -5.80
C PHE A 123 4.22 5.04 -5.21
N THR A 124 4.23 4.81 -3.89
CA THR A 124 5.44 4.45 -3.14
C THR A 124 5.76 2.97 -3.30
N LEU A 125 6.87 2.65 -3.92
CA LEU A 125 7.36 1.28 -4.01
C LEU A 125 8.05 0.89 -2.69
N GLU A 126 7.55 -0.17 -2.05
CA GLU A 126 8.15 -0.81 -0.87
C GLU A 126 8.67 -2.19 -1.28
N THR A 127 9.83 -2.22 -1.90
CA THR A 127 10.36 -3.40 -2.60
C THR A 127 11.78 -3.75 -2.15
N ASP A 128 12.02 -3.65 -0.85
CA ASP A 128 13.32 -3.88 -0.22
C ASP A 128 13.83 -5.31 -0.44
N HIS A 129 13.00 -6.34 -0.32
CA HIS A 129 13.40 -7.72 -0.54
C HIS A 129 13.82 -7.99 -1.99
N PHE A 130 13.31 -7.24 -2.96
CA PHE A 130 13.82 -7.31 -4.33
C PHE A 130 15.29 -6.90 -4.40
N PHE A 131 15.69 -5.90 -3.60
CA PHE A 131 17.06 -5.40 -3.57
C PHE A 131 18.00 -6.24 -2.71
N ASP A 132 17.52 -7.03 -1.76
CA ASP A 132 18.33 -7.88 -0.88
C ASP A 132 19.18 -8.90 -1.63
N SER A 133 18.76 -9.31 -2.82
CA SER A 133 19.50 -10.25 -3.68
C SER A 133 20.57 -9.59 -4.54
N LEU A 134 20.60 -8.26 -4.62
CA LEU A 134 21.54 -7.51 -5.44
C LEU A 134 22.81 -7.22 -4.66
N CYS A 135 23.94 -7.71 -5.18
CA CYS A 135 25.20 -7.71 -4.42
C CYS A 135 26.19 -6.63 -4.84
N THR A 136 26.01 -6.01 -6.00
CA THR A 136 26.91 -5.00 -6.55
C THR A 136 26.22 -3.68 -6.78
N VAL A 137 26.98 -2.58 -6.84
CA VAL A 137 26.46 -1.24 -7.17
C VAL A 137 25.80 -1.26 -8.56
N GLU A 138 26.41 -1.95 -9.53
CA GLU A 138 25.88 -2.04 -10.89
C GLU A 138 24.51 -2.77 -10.92
N GLU A 139 24.38 -3.88 -10.21
CA GLU A 139 23.09 -4.59 -10.04
C GLU A 139 22.04 -3.69 -9.38
N THR A 140 22.41 -3.00 -8.31
CA THR A 140 21.50 -2.06 -7.63
C THR A 140 21.06 -0.92 -8.53
N GLU A 141 21.96 -0.31 -9.31
CA GLU A 141 21.60 0.72 -10.30
C GLU A 141 20.65 0.19 -11.37
N CYS A 142 20.87 -1.02 -11.86
CA CYS A 142 19.95 -1.67 -12.79
C CYS A 142 18.58 -1.94 -12.15
N GLY A 143 18.57 -2.43 -10.92
CA GLY A 143 17.36 -2.65 -10.13
C GLY A 143 16.54 -1.37 -9.94
N LEU A 144 17.19 -0.27 -9.55
CA LEU A 144 16.53 1.04 -9.41
C LEU A 144 15.94 1.56 -10.72
N LYS A 145 16.67 1.38 -11.84
CA LYS A 145 16.14 1.73 -13.18
C LYS A 145 14.91 0.91 -13.53
N LEU A 146 14.93 -0.39 -13.25
CA LEU A 146 13.80 -1.29 -13.47
C LEU A 146 12.60 -0.89 -12.60
N ALA A 147 12.81 -0.68 -11.30
CA ALA A 147 11.77 -0.23 -10.38
C ALA A 147 11.11 1.08 -10.86
N ALA A 148 11.91 2.06 -11.27
CA ALA A 148 11.41 3.32 -11.80
C ALA A 148 10.63 3.15 -13.11
N LEU A 149 11.02 2.21 -13.98
CA LEU A 149 10.28 1.91 -15.22
C LEU A 149 8.94 1.25 -14.92
N ILE A 150 8.91 0.30 -13.99
CA ILE A 150 7.69 -0.39 -13.57
C ILE A 150 6.74 0.61 -12.89
N GLY A 151 7.22 1.43 -11.95
CA GLY A 151 6.41 2.46 -11.30
C GLY A 151 5.76 3.41 -12.33
N ARG A 152 6.55 3.93 -13.28
CA ARG A 152 6.01 4.77 -14.37
C ARG A 152 4.98 4.04 -15.24
N LYS A 153 5.20 2.76 -15.54
CA LYS A 153 4.23 1.95 -16.29
C LYS A 153 2.90 1.84 -15.53
N MET A 154 2.93 1.63 -14.22
CA MET A 154 1.72 1.54 -13.40
C MET A 154 0.99 2.89 -13.31
N ILE A 155 1.73 3.99 -13.09
CA ILE A 155 1.17 5.35 -13.09
C ILE A 155 0.50 5.67 -14.43
N ASN A 156 1.15 5.41 -15.55
CA ASN A 156 0.57 5.63 -16.87
C ASN A 156 -0.71 4.81 -17.08
N LYS A 157 -0.77 3.61 -16.51
CA LYS A 157 -1.95 2.74 -16.55
C LYS A 157 -3.11 3.37 -15.76
N ILE A 158 -2.83 3.86 -14.55
CA ILE A 158 -3.82 4.59 -13.72
C ILE A 158 -4.35 5.79 -14.50
N GLU A 159 -3.47 6.62 -15.06
CA GLU A 159 -3.86 7.81 -15.83
C GLU A 159 -4.70 7.47 -17.07
N SER A 160 -4.39 6.37 -17.76
CA SER A 160 -5.15 5.93 -18.93
C SER A 160 -6.55 5.39 -18.60
N CYS A 161 -6.80 5.02 -17.34
CA CYS A 161 -8.11 4.56 -16.86
C CYS A 161 -8.97 5.71 -16.29
N LYS A 162 -8.41 6.90 -16.05
CA LYS A 162 -9.18 8.09 -15.67
C LYS A 162 -10.00 8.56 -16.88
N VAL A 163 -11.32 8.53 -16.78
CA VAL A 163 -12.28 8.97 -17.81
C VAL A 163 -12.77 10.38 -17.55
#